data_507fbe6ebe36b3861d0caf32152d6200
#
_entry.id   507fbe6ebe36b3861d0caf32152d6200
#
_cell.length_a   1.000
_cell.length_b   1.000
_cell.length_c   1.000
_cell.angle_alpha   90.00
_cell.angle_beta   90.00
_cell.angle_gamma   90.00
#
_symmetry.space_group_name_H-M   'P 1'
#
loop_
_entity.id
_entity.type
_entity.pdbx_description
1 polymer ?
#
loop_
_entity_poly.entity_id
_entity_poly.type
_entity_poly.pdbx_seq_one_letter_code
_entity_poly.pdbx_strand_id
1 'polypeptide(L)'
;LRSVPRGTVPMGDDEADRAFTDATVASVSSVVDDFEAAGVTLCLENYEGYSVHSLRHAVDRIGSARVRVCLDSLNSLGRSEGYETVVDALAEVTRNLHVKDYRARRLDHRLGYLVEGTPAGEGDLPVRALLRSMPPEVSVVLEQWTPWSGSIEETSALEMDWARRSVDWLAPLVEEIDTERAR
;
A
#
# COMPACT_ATOMS: atom_id res chain seq x y z
N LEU A 1 -6.95 -2.82 12.08
CA LEU A 1 -7.17 -1.37 11.94
C LEU A 1 -6.07 -0.77 11.07
N ARG A 2 -6.39 0.19 10.18
CA ARG A 2 -5.44 0.90 9.33
C ARG A 2 -5.27 2.36 9.79
N SER A 3 -4.04 2.87 9.72
CA SER A 3 -3.72 4.28 9.94
C SER A 3 -2.59 4.73 9.00
N VAL A 4 -2.63 5.97 8.57
CA VAL A 4 -1.56 6.62 7.81
C VAL A 4 -0.79 7.53 8.75
N PRO A 5 0.51 7.30 9.00
CA PRO A 5 1.33 8.25 9.73
C PRO A 5 1.30 9.63 9.05
N ARG A 6 1.17 10.69 9.84
CA ARG A 6 1.13 12.05 9.30
C ARG A 6 2.52 12.65 9.24
N GLY A 7 2.80 13.32 8.13
CA GLY A 7 4.04 14.06 7.93
C GLY A 7 4.50 14.02 6.48
N THR A 8 5.33 14.99 6.13
CA THR A 8 6.05 15.00 4.86
C THR A 8 7.53 15.20 5.17
N VAL A 9 8.33 14.23 4.74
CA VAL A 9 9.78 14.21 4.92
C VAL A 9 10.41 14.58 3.58
N PRO A 10 11.17 15.68 3.46
CA PRO A 10 11.89 15.98 2.23
C PRO A 10 12.84 14.84 1.86
N MET A 11 12.96 14.55 0.56
CA MET A 11 13.88 13.52 0.09
C MET A 11 15.33 13.91 0.39
N GLY A 12 16.08 12.98 1.02
CA GLY A 12 17.48 13.22 1.39
C GLY A 12 17.69 14.06 2.65
N ASP A 13 16.62 14.34 3.40
CA ASP A 13 16.72 15.00 4.71
C ASP A 13 16.72 13.96 5.83
N ASP A 14 17.89 13.51 6.22
CA ASP A 14 18.07 12.48 7.26
C ASP A 14 17.59 12.94 8.64
N GLU A 15 17.60 14.24 8.93
CA GLU A 15 17.13 14.77 10.21
C GLU A 15 15.59 14.72 10.27
N ALA A 16 14.93 15.18 9.22
CA ALA A 16 13.49 15.09 9.10
C ALA A 16 13.00 13.62 9.11
N ASP A 17 13.75 12.71 8.48
CA ASP A 17 13.45 11.28 8.45
C ASP A 17 13.53 10.64 9.86
N ARG A 18 14.58 10.98 10.62
CA ARG A 18 14.68 10.57 12.03
C ARG A 18 13.55 11.14 12.88
N ALA A 19 13.27 12.43 12.74
CA ALA A 19 12.19 13.09 13.48
C ALA A 19 10.82 12.47 13.21
N PHE A 20 10.53 12.16 11.93
CA PHE A 20 9.30 11.45 11.54
C PHE A 20 9.22 10.05 12.18
N THR A 21 10.31 9.29 12.11
CA THR A 21 10.39 7.96 12.70
C THR A 21 10.19 8.01 14.22
N ASP A 22 10.87 8.92 14.92
CA ASP A 22 10.75 9.08 16.37
C ASP A 22 9.33 9.48 16.79
N ALA A 23 8.71 10.41 16.06
CA ALA A 23 7.33 10.83 16.32
C ALA A 23 6.33 9.68 16.09
N THR A 24 6.52 8.90 15.02
CA THR A 24 5.68 7.73 14.71
C THR A 24 5.82 6.68 15.82
N VAL A 25 7.04 6.34 16.22
CA VAL A 25 7.31 5.40 17.31
C VAL A 25 6.67 5.88 18.61
N ALA A 26 6.86 7.14 19.00
CA ALA A 26 6.31 7.68 20.24
C ALA A 26 4.77 7.63 20.23
N SER A 27 4.14 8.03 19.12
CA SER A 27 2.69 8.05 18.97
C SER A 27 2.09 6.64 19.06
N VAL A 28 2.66 5.67 18.35
CA VAL A 28 2.13 4.29 18.33
C VAL A 28 2.42 3.60 19.66
N SER A 29 3.61 3.78 20.24
CA SER A 29 3.96 3.18 21.54
C SER A 29 3.06 3.66 22.67
N SER A 30 2.47 4.86 22.57
CA SER A 30 1.55 5.36 23.60
C SER A 30 0.22 4.62 23.65
N VAL A 31 -0.12 3.82 22.63
CA VAL A 31 -1.40 3.08 22.51
C VAL A 31 -1.20 1.59 22.22
N VAL A 32 0.02 1.12 22.09
CA VAL A 32 0.31 -0.27 21.68
C VAL A 32 -0.27 -1.30 22.65
N ASP A 33 -0.21 -1.04 23.95
CA ASP A 33 -0.73 -1.93 24.98
C ASP A 33 -2.25 -2.14 24.85
N ASP A 34 -2.99 -1.10 24.44
CA ASP A 34 -4.43 -1.19 24.21
C ASP A 34 -4.74 -2.11 23.01
N PHE A 35 -3.93 -2.04 21.95
CA PHE A 35 -4.05 -2.93 20.79
C PHE A 35 -3.71 -4.38 21.15
N GLU A 36 -2.68 -4.60 21.97
CA GLU A 36 -2.29 -5.92 22.45
C GLU A 36 -3.39 -6.53 23.33
N ALA A 37 -3.92 -5.76 24.28
CA ALA A 37 -5.00 -6.19 25.15
C ALA A 37 -6.29 -6.50 24.41
N ALA A 38 -6.61 -5.71 23.37
CA ALA A 38 -7.79 -5.92 22.54
C ALA A 38 -7.61 -7.02 21.47
N GLY A 39 -6.40 -7.56 21.29
CA GLY A 39 -6.10 -8.52 20.23
C GLY A 39 -6.20 -7.94 18.81
N VAL A 40 -6.19 -6.61 18.68
CA VAL A 40 -6.34 -5.89 17.40
C VAL A 40 -4.96 -5.59 16.82
N THR A 41 -4.78 -5.77 15.50
CA THR A 41 -3.57 -5.37 14.80
C THR A 41 -3.75 -3.97 14.19
N LEU A 42 -2.84 -3.06 14.51
CA LEU A 42 -2.69 -1.75 13.87
C LEU A 42 -1.76 -1.90 12.67
N CYS A 43 -2.23 -1.56 11.47
CA CYS A 43 -1.44 -1.53 10.25
C CYS A 43 -1.14 -0.09 9.86
N LEU A 44 0.14 0.26 9.77
CA LEU A 44 0.61 1.56 9.30
C LEU A 44 0.79 1.49 7.78
N GLU A 45 0.15 2.40 7.06
CA GLU A 45 0.17 2.41 5.60
C GLU A 45 1.33 3.24 5.06
N ASN A 46 2.01 2.74 4.01
CA ASN A 46 2.97 3.54 3.25
C ASN A 46 2.27 4.60 2.41
N TYR A 47 2.87 5.78 2.37
CA TYR A 47 2.33 6.96 1.68
C TYR A 47 3.46 7.80 1.11
N GLU A 48 3.18 8.68 0.13
CA GLU A 48 4.19 9.53 -0.52
C GLU A 48 4.88 10.53 0.42
N GLY A 49 4.38 10.71 1.62
CA GLY A 49 4.94 11.67 2.59
C GLY A 49 6.27 11.25 3.23
N TYR A 50 6.62 9.97 3.19
CA TYR A 50 7.81 9.41 3.85
C TYR A 50 8.28 8.13 3.17
N SER A 51 9.53 7.73 3.41
CA SER A 51 10.09 6.55 2.77
C SER A 51 9.55 5.24 3.36
N VAL A 52 9.51 4.19 2.54
CA VAL A 52 9.18 2.84 3.04
C VAL A 52 10.19 2.35 4.07
N HIS A 53 11.44 2.78 3.96
CA HIS A 53 12.48 2.43 4.93
C HIS A 53 12.26 3.10 6.28
N SER A 54 11.80 4.36 6.33
CA SER A 54 11.45 5.04 7.57
C SER A 54 10.25 4.39 8.24
N LEU A 55 9.24 4.01 7.45
CA LEU A 55 8.09 3.26 7.95
C LEU A 55 8.51 1.90 8.50
N ARG A 56 9.33 1.14 7.76
CA ARG A 56 9.87 -0.15 8.23
C ARG A 56 10.63 0.02 9.53
N HIS A 57 11.52 1.00 9.60
CA HIS A 57 12.31 1.29 10.81
C HIS A 57 11.42 1.64 12.00
N ALA A 58 10.35 2.42 11.81
CA ALA A 58 9.39 2.71 12.86
C ALA A 58 8.71 1.43 13.41
N VAL A 59 8.22 0.57 12.51
CA VAL A 59 7.60 -0.71 12.88
C VAL A 59 8.57 -1.61 13.63
N ASP A 60 9.81 -1.74 13.16
CA ASP A 60 10.85 -2.56 13.81
C ASP A 60 11.20 -2.02 15.21
N ARG A 61 11.27 -0.70 15.38
CA ARG A 61 11.56 -0.07 16.68
C ARG A 61 10.42 -0.20 17.69
N ILE A 62 9.16 -0.18 17.22
CA ILE A 62 8.00 -0.45 18.10
C ILE A 62 8.02 -1.89 18.57
N GLY A 63 8.42 -2.85 17.74
CA GLY A 63 8.69 -4.23 18.09
C GLY A 63 7.47 -5.06 18.52
N SER A 64 6.25 -4.54 18.42
CA SER A 64 5.02 -5.26 18.78
C SER A 64 4.51 -6.15 17.63
N ALA A 65 4.06 -7.36 17.98
CA ALA A 65 3.37 -8.24 17.04
C ALA A 65 2.03 -7.67 16.56
N ARG A 66 1.48 -6.67 17.25
CA ARG A 66 0.24 -5.98 16.89
C ARG A 66 0.43 -4.72 16.09
N VAL A 67 1.68 -4.35 15.76
CA VAL A 67 1.97 -3.24 14.85
C VAL A 67 2.60 -3.81 13.58
N ARG A 68 1.93 -3.63 12.47
CA ARG A 68 2.29 -4.20 11.16
C ARG A 68 2.14 -3.13 10.08
N VAL A 69 2.38 -3.50 8.84
CA VAL A 69 2.21 -2.63 7.68
C VAL A 69 0.92 -2.94 6.93
N CYS A 70 0.23 -1.88 6.51
CA CYS A 70 -0.68 -1.88 5.39
C CYS A 70 0.14 -1.47 4.17
N LEU A 71 0.51 -2.43 3.33
CA LEU A 71 1.25 -2.14 2.11
C LEU A 71 0.26 -1.68 1.05
N ASP A 72 0.35 -0.42 0.63
CA ASP A 72 -0.29 0.07 -0.58
C ASP A 72 0.68 -0.06 -1.75
N SER A 73 0.20 -0.66 -2.83
CA SER A 73 1.02 -1.03 -3.98
C SER A 73 1.50 0.16 -4.81
N LEU A 74 0.95 1.36 -4.60
CA LEU A 74 1.17 2.50 -5.49
C LEU A 74 1.50 3.83 -4.79
N ASN A 75 1.09 4.03 -3.53
CA ASN A 75 1.25 5.32 -2.85
C ASN A 75 2.71 5.81 -2.83
N SER A 76 3.68 4.91 -2.66
CA SER A 76 5.11 5.26 -2.61
C SER A 76 5.69 5.71 -3.96
N LEU A 77 4.97 5.52 -5.07
CA LEU A 77 5.36 6.04 -6.38
C LEU A 77 5.49 7.57 -6.39
N GLY A 78 4.65 8.27 -5.61
CA GLY A 78 4.74 9.72 -5.41
C GLY A 78 6.08 10.17 -4.80
N ARG A 79 6.81 9.25 -4.15
CA ARG A 79 8.16 9.46 -3.59
C ARG A 79 9.27 8.85 -4.47
N SER A 80 8.95 8.42 -5.69
CA SER A 80 9.87 7.74 -6.59
C SER A 80 10.38 6.38 -6.07
N GLU A 81 9.63 5.74 -5.19
CA GLU A 81 9.88 4.38 -4.73
C GLU A 81 9.03 3.40 -5.56
N GLY A 82 9.72 2.58 -6.35
CA GLY A 82 9.08 1.60 -7.23
C GLY A 82 8.70 0.32 -6.51
N TYR A 83 8.06 -0.58 -7.27
CA TYR A 83 7.54 -1.87 -6.80
C TYR A 83 8.54 -2.67 -5.97
N GLU A 84 9.76 -2.90 -6.52
CA GLU A 84 10.79 -3.71 -5.86
C GLU A 84 11.19 -3.09 -4.51
N THR A 85 11.41 -1.78 -4.45
CA THR A 85 11.77 -1.07 -3.22
C THR A 85 10.71 -1.24 -2.14
N VAL A 86 9.44 -1.11 -2.52
CA VAL A 86 8.30 -1.24 -1.59
C VAL A 86 8.19 -2.67 -1.06
N VAL A 87 8.25 -3.65 -1.95
CA VAL A 87 8.12 -5.08 -1.59
C VAL A 87 9.29 -5.52 -0.73
N ASP A 88 10.53 -5.20 -1.12
CA ASP A 88 11.73 -5.59 -0.37
C ASP A 88 11.73 -5.01 1.05
N ALA A 89 11.26 -3.78 1.22
CA ALA A 89 11.23 -3.14 2.54
C ALA A 89 10.08 -3.64 3.43
N LEU A 90 8.90 -3.87 2.87
CA LEU A 90 7.66 -3.97 3.66
C LEU A 90 6.98 -5.34 3.64
N ALA A 91 7.22 -6.20 2.64
CA ALA A 91 6.44 -7.43 2.48
C ALA A 91 6.40 -8.30 3.74
N GLU A 92 7.56 -8.53 4.37
CA GLU A 92 7.68 -9.40 5.56
C GLU A 92 6.81 -8.93 6.75
N VAL A 93 6.62 -7.63 6.90
CA VAL A 93 5.87 -7.03 8.01
C VAL A 93 4.45 -6.63 7.62
N THR A 94 4.03 -6.95 6.40
CA THR A 94 2.70 -6.63 5.89
C THR A 94 1.64 -7.57 6.45
N ARG A 95 0.50 -6.98 6.85
CA ARG A 95 -0.68 -7.71 7.34
C ARG A 95 -1.96 -7.35 6.59
N ASN A 96 -1.95 -6.21 5.92
CA ASN A 96 -3.01 -5.76 5.03
C ASN A 96 -2.37 -5.26 3.74
N LEU A 97 -2.88 -5.70 2.61
CA LEU A 97 -2.42 -5.30 1.28
C LEU A 97 -3.52 -4.52 0.57
N HIS A 98 -3.24 -3.31 0.15
CA HIS A 98 -4.06 -2.56 -0.77
C HIS A 98 -3.55 -2.78 -2.20
N VAL A 99 -4.36 -3.46 -3.01
CA VAL A 99 -4.08 -3.66 -4.44
C VAL A 99 -4.67 -2.49 -5.21
N LYS A 100 -3.78 -1.71 -5.79
CA LYS A 100 -4.10 -0.54 -6.60
C LYS A 100 -3.31 -0.66 -7.90
N ASP A 101 -3.98 -0.90 -9.01
CA ASP A 101 -3.32 -1.07 -10.30
C ASP A 101 -3.29 0.26 -11.08
N TYR A 102 -2.31 0.40 -11.95
CA TYR A 102 -2.07 1.64 -12.68
C TYR A 102 -1.55 1.37 -14.09
N ARG A 103 -1.63 2.38 -14.93
CA ARG A 103 -0.95 2.41 -16.22
C ARG A 103 -0.08 3.66 -16.34
N ALA A 104 1.17 3.46 -16.73
CA ALA A 104 2.09 4.54 -17.05
C ALA A 104 2.17 4.72 -18.57
N ARG A 105 1.87 5.92 -19.08
CA ARG A 105 2.01 6.23 -20.50
C ARG A 105 2.79 7.51 -20.73
N ARG A 106 3.54 7.56 -21.81
CA ARG A 106 4.21 8.79 -22.21
C ARG A 106 3.19 9.85 -22.64
N LEU A 107 3.48 11.08 -22.26
CA LEU A 107 2.78 12.24 -22.81
C LEU A 107 3.10 12.42 -24.31
N ASP A 108 2.19 13.04 -25.06
CA ASP A 108 2.32 13.19 -26.51
C ASP A 108 3.59 13.93 -26.93
N HIS A 109 4.00 14.93 -26.16
CA HIS A 109 5.25 15.65 -26.36
C HIS A 109 6.52 14.87 -25.94
N ARG A 110 6.37 13.63 -25.43
CA ARG A 110 7.44 12.69 -25.03
C ARG A 110 8.38 13.13 -23.88
N LEU A 111 8.11 14.25 -23.24
CA LEU A 111 8.90 14.81 -22.14
C LEU A 111 8.22 14.62 -20.79
N GLY A 112 7.71 13.42 -20.52
CA GLY A 112 7.07 13.06 -19.26
C GLY A 112 6.21 11.83 -19.39
N TYR A 113 5.66 11.41 -18.26
CA TYR A 113 4.73 10.30 -18.13
C TYR A 113 3.47 10.77 -17.40
N LEU A 114 2.34 10.17 -17.75
CA LEU A 114 1.12 10.20 -16.97
C LEU A 114 0.94 8.82 -16.34
N VAL A 115 0.65 8.80 -15.04
CA VAL A 115 0.32 7.60 -14.29
C VAL A 115 -1.13 7.73 -13.84
N GLU A 116 -1.96 6.79 -14.26
CA GLU A 116 -3.40 6.79 -13.96
C GLU A 116 -3.81 5.42 -13.41
N GLY A 117 -4.79 5.39 -12.52
CA GLY A 117 -5.38 4.13 -12.06
C GLY A 117 -6.03 3.34 -13.20
N THR A 118 -6.10 2.02 -13.02
CA THR A 118 -6.83 1.09 -13.89
C THR A 118 -7.53 0.04 -13.04
N PRO A 119 -8.52 -0.69 -13.58
CA PRO A 119 -8.98 -1.91 -12.93
C PRO A 119 -7.82 -2.88 -12.67
N ALA A 120 -7.85 -3.58 -11.55
CA ALA A 120 -6.82 -4.55 -11.22
C ALA A 120 -6.70 -5.64 -12.30
N GLY A 121 -5.48 -5.91 -12.75
CA GLY A 121 -5.16 -6.85 -13.83
C GLY A 121 -5.14 -6.24 -15.22
N GLU A 122 -5.49 -4.97 -15.38
CA GLU A 122 -5.45 -4.26 -16.66
C GLU A 122 -4.31 -3.26 -16.75
N GLY A 123 -3.55 -3.09 -15.67
CA GLY A 123 -2.45 -2.14 -15.55
C GLY A 123 -1.08 -2.76 -15.69
N ASP A 124 -0.10 -2.03 -15.20
CA ASP A 124 1.32 -2.36 -15.28
C ASP A 124 1.86 -2.98 -13.97
N LEU A 125 1.06 -3.04 -12.90
CA LEU A 125 1.47 -3.62 -11.63
C LEU A 125 1.59 -5.16 -11.75
N PRO A 126 2.71 -5.76 -11.33
CA PRO A 126 2.85 -7.22 -11.32
C PRO A 126 2.10 -7.86 -10.13
N VAL A 127 0.76 -7.74 -10.12
CA VAL A 127 -0.11 -8.12 -8.99
C VAL A 127 0.10 -9.55 -8.54
N ARG A 128 0.28 -10.51 -9.46
CA ARG A 128 0.56 -11.92 -9.10
C ARG A 128 1.86 -12.06 -8.31
N ALA A 129 2.92 -11.38 -8.72
CA ALA A 129 4.20 -11.39 -7.99
C ALA A 129 4.06 -10.69 -6.63
N LEU A 130 3.34 -9.57 -6.59
CA LEU A 130 3.03 -8.86 -5.35
C LEU A 130 2.32 -9.77 -4.33
N LEU A 131 1.26 -10.45 -4.73
CA LEU A 131 0.53 -11.36 -3.86
C LEU A 131 1.43 -12.51 -3.35
N ARG A 132 2.26 -13.10 -4.21
CA ARG A 132 3.19 -14.16 -3.81
C ARG A 132 4.26 -13.71 -2.83
N SER A 133 4.62 -12.43 -2.84
CA SER A 133 5.61 -11.86 -1.91
C SER A 133 5.03 -11.58 -0.51
N MET A 134 3.71 -11.62 -0.34
CA MET A 134 3.07 -11.33 0.94
C MET A 134 3.04 -12.54 1.87
N PRO A 135 3.00 -12.32 3.20
CA PRO A 135 2.76 -13.40 4.17
C PRO A 135 1.42 -14.11 3.92
N PRO A 136 1.30 -15.40 4.30
CA PRO A 136 0.08 -16.18 4.03
C PRO A 136 -1.20 -15.61 4.64
N GLU A 137 -1.09 -14.91 5.79
CA GLU A 137 -2.26 -14.39 6.50
C GLU A 137 -2.58 -12.93 6.15
N VAL A 138 -2.03 -12.40 5.05
CA VAL A 138 -2.33 -11.03 4.62
C VAL A 138 -3.79 -10.93 4.18
N SER A 139 -4.48 -9.89 4.64
CA SER A 139 -5.77 -9.51 4.07
C SER A 139 -5.56 -8.66 2.82
N VAL A 140 -6.30 -8.96 1.76
CA VAL A 140 -6.20 -8.24 0.48
C VAL A 140 -7.42 -7.35 0.31
N VAL A 141 -7.20 -6.08 0.05
CA VAL A 141 -8.23 -5.06 -0.18
C VAL A 141 -8.00 -4.45 -1.56
N LEU A 142 -9.05 -4.39 -2.36
CA LEU A 142 -9.04 -3.62 -3.60
C LEU A 142 -9.18 -2.13 -3.26
N GLU A 143 -8.25 -1.31 -3.73
CA GLU A 143 -8.36 0.14 -3.71
C GLU A 143 -8.15 0.70 -5.12
N GLN A 144 -8.89 1.74 -5.52
CA GLN A 144 -8.89 2.23 -6.88
C GLN A 144 -8.57 3.72 -6.95
N TRP A 145 -7.83 4.12 -7.99
CA TRP A 145 -7.67 5.50 -8.41
C TRP A 145 -8.54 5.76 -9.63
N THR A 146 -9.85 5.78 -9.43
CA THR A 146 -10.79 6.06 -10.51
C THR A 146 -10.75 7.54 -10.88
N PRO A 147 -10.47 7.89 -12.15
CA PRO A 147 -10.41 9.28 -12.56
C PRO A 147 -11.79 9.94 -12.53
N TRP A 148 -11.80 11.24 -12.32
CA TRP A 148 -13.02 12.04 -12.44
C TRP A 148 -13.58 12.01 -13.86
N SER A 149 -14.88 11.68 -14.02
CA SER A 149 -15.54 11.47 -15.33
C SER A 149 -16.52 12.58 -15.69
N GLY A 150 -16.44 13.75 -15.04
CA GLY A 150 -17.27 14.91 -15.35
C GLY A 150 -18.44 15.15 -14.42
N SER A 151 -19.01 14.10 -13.82
CA SER A 151 -20.05 14.18 -12.79
C SER A 151 -19.84 13.11 -11.71
N ILE A 152 -20.51 13.27 -10.54
CA ILE A 152 -20.51 12.26 -9.47
C ILE A 152 -21.16 10.97 -9.98
N GLU A 153 -22.26 11.05 -10.71
CA GLU A 153 -23.00 9.93 -11.24
C GLU A 153 -22.14 9.10 -12.21
N GLU A 154 -21.48 9.75 -13.15
CA GLU A 154 -20.59 9.08 -14.13
C GLU A 154 -19.35 8.48 -13.42
N THR A 155 -18.75 9.22 -12.49
CA THR A 155 -17.59 8.75 -11.74
C THR A 155 -17.95 7.54 -10.88
N SER A 156 -19.09 7.57 -10.18
CA SER A 156 -19.56 6.44 -9.36
C SER A 156 -19.91 5.23 -10.23
N ALA A 157 -20.50 5.43 -11.41
CA ALA A 157 -20.78 4.34 -12.33
C ALA A 157 -19.48 3.69 -12.84
N LEU A 158 -18.47 4.50 -13.18
CA LEU A 158 -17.15 4.03 -13.59
C LEU A 158 -16.45 3.27 -12.47
N GLU A 159 -16.47 3.80 -11.24
CA GLU A 159 -15.86 3.17 -10.07
C GLU A 159 -16.50 1.81 -9.76
N MET A 160 -17.81 1.72 -9.86
CA MET A 160 -18.54 0.45 -9.70
C MET A 160 -18.22 -0.57 -10.79
N ASP A 161 -18.07 -0.13 -12.04
CA ASP A 161 -17.64 -1.01 -13.15
C ASP A 161 -16.22 -1.53 -12.90
N TRP A 162 -15.30 -0.64 -12.55
CA TRP A 162 -13.93 -1.01 -12.23
C TRP A 162 -13.84 -1.98 -11.05
N ALA A 163 -14.63 -1.74 -10.00
CA ALA A 163 -14.67 -2.61 -8.83
C ALA A 163 -15.10 -4.04 -9.20
N ARG A 164 -16.16 -4.19 -10.02
CA ARG A 164 -16.61 -5.51 -10.48
C ARG A 164 -15.53 -6.24 -11.27
N ARG A 165 -14.98 -5.59 -12.30
CA ARG A 165 -13.93 -6.18 -13.15
C ARG A 165 -12.70 -6.57 -12.34
N SER A 166 -12.29 -5.70 -11.42
CA SER A 166 -11.15 -5.95 -10.54
C SER A 166 -11.38 -7.14 -9.61
N VAL A 167 -12.56 -7.23 -8.99
CA VAL A 167 -12.91 -8.35 -8.11
C VAL A 167 -13.01 -9.66 -8.88
N ASP A 168 -13.66 -9.64 -10.04
CA ASP A 168 -13.82 -10.83 -10.90
C ASP A 168 -12.45 -11.40 -11.33
N TRP A 169 -11.44 -10.54 -11.49
CA TRP A 169 -10.08 -10.96 -11.83
C TRP A 169 -9.23 -11.30 -10.60
N LEU A 170 -9.32 -10.50 -9.53
CA LEU A 170 -8.43 -10.62 -8.36
C LEU A 170 -8.83 -11.78 -7.43
N ALA A 171 -10.11 -12.02 -7.21
CA ALA A 171 -10.57 -13.02 -6.26
C ALA A 171 -10.09 -14.44 -6.63
N PRO A 172 -10.24 -14.93 -7.88
CA PRO A 172 -9.69 -16.24 -8.27
C PRO A 172 -8.17 -16.32 -8.15
N LEU A 173 -7.47 -15.20 -8.40
CA LEU A 173 -6.02 -15.14 -8.28
C LEU A 173 -5.55 -15.28 -6.82
N VAL A 174 -6.25 -14.66 -5.88
CA VAL A 174 -5.97 -14.81 -4.44
C VAL A 174 -6.17 -16.26 -4.01
N GLU A 175 -7.30 -16.89 -4.39
CA GLU A 175 -7.60 -18.30 -4.08
C GLU A 175 -6.55 -19.27 -4.66
N GLU A 176 -6.07 -19.01 -5.89
CA GLU A 176 -5.00 -19.79 -6.52
C GLU A 176 -3.72 -19.74 -5.69
N ILE A 177 -3.30 -18.52 -5.29
CA ILE A 177 -2.07 -18.30 -4.54
C ILE A 177 -2.17 -18.91 -3.13
N ASP A 178 -3.30 -18.80 -2.47
CA ASP A 178 -3.52 -19.43 -1.17
C ASP A 178 -3.48 -20.95 -1.26
N THR A 179 -4.00 -21.51 -2.35
CA THR A 179 -3.89 -22.96 -2.65
C THR A 179 -2.45 -23.38 -2.91
N GLU A 180 -1.66 -22.58 -3.63
CA GLU A 180 -0.22 -22.84 -3.85
C GLU A 180 0.56 -22.86 -2.53
N ARG A 181 0.27 -21.95 -1.61
CA ARG A 181 0.92 -21.85 -0.29
C ARG A 181 0.59 -22.99 0.67
N ALA A 182 -0.58 -23.60 0.50
CA ALA A 182 -1.05 -24.70 1.33
C ALA A 182 -0.44 -26.08 0.95
N ARG A 183 0.30 -26.15 -0.17
CA ARG A 183 0.96 -27.38 -0.68
C ARG A 183 2.40 -27.49 -0.23
#